data_00a65d6363b0e6a3c4cdb7a449cf7c64
#
_entry.id   00a65d6363b0e6a3c4cdb7a449cf7c64
#
_cell.length_a   1.000
_cell.length_b   1.000
_cell.length_c   1.000
_cell.angle_alpha   90.00
_cell.angle_beta   90.00
_cell.angle_gamma   90.00
#
_symmetry.space_group_name_H-M   'P 1'
#
loop_
_entity.id
_entity.type
_entity.pdbx_description
1 polymer ?
#
loop_
_entity_poly.entity_id
_entity_poly.type
_entity_poly.pdbx_seq_one_letter_code
_entity_poly.pdbx_strand_id
1 'polypeptide(L)'
;WEEKHPIKDKNYSCLELGGRRGGLSLWFALNNNHVVCSDYNSPIDQASPIHIKHKCTDKIVYASIDGTEIGRENEFDVIAFKSILGGIESDKYENVPQRVLDEIYDSLKPGGTLLFAENLASSFLHRFMRKYFVKWGGRWNYLKYKDIEGLFTKFSSIEYITIGFFGAFGRTEGQRNFLGKV
;
A
#
# COMPACT_ATOMS: atom_id res chain seq x y z
N TRP A 1 5.77 -1.72 -10.41
CA TRP A 1 6.82 -1.73 -9.36
C TRP A 1 8.00 -2.60 -9.76
N GLU A 2 7.78 -3.83 -10.17
CA GLU A 2 8.83 -4.81 -10.53
C GLU A 2 9.86 -4.26 -11.54
N GLU A 3 9.39 -3.51 -12.53
CA GLU A 3 10.24 -2.90 -13.56
C GLU A 3 11.14 -1.80 -13.00
N LYS A 4 10.61 -0.99 -12.07
CA LYS A 4 11.31 0.16 -11.47
C LYS A 4 12.11 -0.21 -10.23
N HIS A 5 11.60 -1.15 -9.46
CA HIS A 5 12.21 -1.62 -8.23
C HIS A 5 12.16 -3.15 -8.17
N PRO A 6 13.09 -3.84 -8.85
CA PRO A 6 13.11 -5.30 -8.87
C PRO A 6 13.46 -5.87 -7.49
N ILE A 7 12.57 -6.74 -6.97
CA ILE A 7 12.72 -7.36 -5.65
C ILE A 7 13.14 -8.81 -5.70
N LYS A 8 13.17 -9.41 -6.88
CA LYS A 8 13.42 -10.84 -7.05
C LYS A 8 14.80 -11.25 -6.51
N ASP A 9 14.82 -12.28 -5.66
CA ASP A 9 16.02 -12.91 -5.07
C ASP A 9 16.93 -11.92 -4.30
N LYS A 10 16.38 -10.86 -3.75
CA LYS A 10 17.12 -9.85 -2.97
C LYS A 10 17.27 -10.21 -1.50
N ASN A 11 16.46 -11.15 -1.01
CA ASN A 11 16.42 -11.51 0.41
C ASN A 11 16.16 -10.30 1.34
N TYR A 12 15.31 -9.40 0.87
CA TYR A 12 14.93 -8.20 1.61
C TYR A 12 14.09 -8.52 2.84
N SER A 13 14.20 -7.68 3.87
CA SER A 13 13.22 -7.57 4.94
C SER A 13 12.11 -6.61 4.49
N CYS A 14 10.90 -7.11 4.37
CA CYS A 14 9.77 -6.35 3.84
C CYS A 14 8.65 -6.21 4.88
N LEU A 15 7.84 -5.14 4.74
CA LEU A 15 6.61 -4.95 5.50
C LEU A 15 5.45 -4.68 4.54
N GLU A 16 4.35 -5.41 4.69
CA GLU A 16 3.04 -5.05 4.11
C GLU A 16 2.19 -4.42 5.20
N LEU A 17 1.76 -3.17 5.00
CA LEU A 17 0.79 -2.49 5.86
C LEU A 17 -0.62 -2.62 5.28
N GLY A 18 -1.61 -2.93 6.13
CA GLY A 18 -2.99 -3.13 5.69
C GLY A 18 -3.16 -4.36 4.80
N GLY A 19 -2.45 -5.43 5.14
CA GLY A 19 -2.30 -6.64 4.33
C GLY A 19 -3.58 -7.44 4.11
N ARG A 20 -4.55 -7.33 4.98
CA ARG A 20 -5.85 -8.00 4.92
C ARG A 20 -5.79 -9.44 4.39
N ARG A 21 -5.74 -9.63 3.06
CA ARG A 21 -5.63 -10.94 2.40
C ARG A 21 -4.20 -11.32 2.00
N GLY A 22 -3.19 -10.51 2.36
CA GLY A 22 -1.77 -10.80 2.20
C GLY A 22 -1.27 -10.86 0.75
N GLY A 23 -1.87 -10.09 -0.14
CA GLY A 23 -1.50 -10.15 -1.57
C GLY A 23 -0.11 -9.62 -1.88
N LEU A 24 0.32 -8.55 -1.23
CA LEU A 24 1.68 -8.03 -1.39
C LEU A 24 2.69 -8.90 -0.64
N SER A 25 2.32 -9.43 0.54
CA SER A 25 3.15 -10.41 1.26
C SER A 25 3.39 -11.66 0.44
N LEU A 26 2.38 -12.16 -0.26
CA LEU A 26 2.55 -13.26 -1.20
C LEU A 26 3.55 -12.90 -2.31
N TRP A 27 3.41 -11.72 -2.90
CA TRP A 27 4.32 -11.25 -3.95
C TRP A 27 5.77 -11.15 -3.46
N PHE A 28 6.00 -10.58 -2.27
CA PHE A 28 7.33 -10.53 -1.65
C PHE A 28 7.91 -11.93 -1.40
N ALA A 29 7.12 -12.82 -0.79
CA ALA A 29 7.58 -14.16 -0.43
C ALA A 29 7.90 -15.03 -1.66
N LEU A 30 7.07 -14.96 -2.73
CA LEU A 30 7.32 -15.65 -3.99
C LEU A 30 8.57 -15.14 -4.73
N ASN A 31 8.98 -13.91 -4.46
CA ASN A 31 10.22 -13.32 -4.97
C ASN A 31 11.41 -13.46 -4.01
N ASN A 32 11.32 -14.44 -3.10
CA ASN A 32 12.39 -14.85 -2.20
C ASN A 32 12.79 -13.77 -1.17
N ASN A 33 11.82 -12.99 -0.66
CA ASN A 33 12.03 -12.03 0.42
C ASN A 33 11.30 -12.47 1.70
N HIS A 34 11.76 -12.00 2.86
CA HIS A 34 11.08 -12.16 4.14
C HIS A 34 10.11 -11.00 4.36
N VAL A 35 8.91 -11.28 4.84
CA VAL A 35 7.90 -10.24 4.97
C VAL A 35 7.08 -10.34 6.26
N VAL A 36 6.86 -9.20 6.89
CA VAL A 36 5.84 -9.01 7.91
C VAL A 36 4.54 -8.62 7.22
N CYS A 37 3.57 -9.54 7.22
CA CYS A 37 2.20 -9.28 6.74
C CYS A 37 1.41 -8.67 7.90
N SER A 38 1.07 -7.40 7.83
CA SER A 38 0.43 -6.70 8.95
C SER A 38 -0.88 -6.01 8.57
N ASP A 39 -1.74 -5.90 9.57
CA ASP A 39 -2.96 -5.09 9.56
C ASP A 39 -3.21 -4.56 10.97
N TYR A 40 -4.18 -3.66 11.17
CA TYR A 40 -4.57 -3.18 12.49
C TYR A 40 -4.87 -4.33 13.47
N ASN A 41 -5.63 -5.34 13.00
CA ASN A 41 -5.73 -6.64 13.64
C ASN A 41 -4.93 -7.66 12.83
N SER A 42 -4.33 -8.65 13.48
CA SER A 42 -3.53 -9.66 12.78
C SER A 42 -4.28 -10.25 11.58
N PRO A 43 -3.70 -10.19 10.37
CA PRO A 43 -4.37 -10.67 9.16
C PRO A 43 -4.27 -12.19 8.98
N ILE A 44 -3.73 -12.94 9.95
CA ILE A 44 -3.40 -14.36 9.80
C ILE A 44 -4.55 -15.20 9.26
N ASP A 45 -5.76 -15.03 9.78
CA ASP A 45 -6.92 -15.84 9.38
C ASP A 45 -7.34 -15.59 7.93
N GLN A 46 -7.14 -14.35 7.43
CA GLN A 46 -7.53 -13.96 6.08
C GLN A 46 -6.42 -14.18 5.05
N ALA A 47 -5.16 -14.04 5.46
CA ALA A 47 -3.99 -14.07 4.59
C ALA A 47 -3.32 -15.45 4.51
N SER A 48 -3.29 -16.23 5.61
CA SER A 48 -2.59 -17.50 5.63
C SER A 48 -3.10 -18.53 4.59
N PRO A 49 -4.41 -18.63 4.26
CA PRO A 49 -4.86 -19.60 3.28
C PRO A 49 -4.19 -19.48 1.90
N ILE A 50 -3.96 -18.23 1.42
CA ILE A 50 -3.26 -18.04 0.15
C ILE A 50 -1.78 -18.35 0.27
N HIS A 51 -1.15 -18.00 1.39
CA HIS A 51 0.27 -18.26 1.63
C HIS A 51 0.55 -19.76 1.78
N ILE A 52 -0.31 -20.52 2.45
CA ILE A 52 -0.26 -21.98 2.55
C ILE A 52 -0.39 -22.61 1.16
N LYS A 53 -1.40 -22.16 0.37
CA LYS A 53 -1.61 -22.66 -0.99
C LYS A 53 -0.36 -22.51 -1.86
N HIS A 54 0.39 -21.43 -1.69
CA HIS A 54 1.61 -21.14 -2.45
C HIS A 54 2.90 -21.61 -1.76
N LYS A 55 2.80 -22.30 -0.61
CA LYS A 55 3.93 -22.89 0.13
C LYS A 55 5.04 -21.89 0.47
N CYS A 56 4.66 -20.69 0.92
CA CYS A 56 5.62 -19.62 1.25
C CYS A 56 5.47 -19.09 2.67
N THR A 57 4.80 -19.83 3.54
CA THR A 57 4.55 -19.41 4.94
C THR A 57 5.82 -19.31 5.79
N ASP A 58 6.87 -20.01 5.42
CA ASP A 58 8.19 -19.94 6.04
C ASP A 58 8.87 -18.57 5.92
N LYS A 59 8.44 -17.76 4.98
CA LYS A 59 8.94 -16.40 4.72
C LYS A 59 8.05 -15.28 5.25
N ILE A 60 6.92 -15.64 5.88
CA ILE A 60 5.89 -14.67 6.26
C ILE A 60 5.62 -14.73 7.76
N VAL A 61 5.77 -13.59 8.41
CA VAL A 61 5.36 -13.37 9.80
C VAL A 61 4.11 -12.52 9.80
N TYR A 62 3.12 -12.86 10.64
CA TYR A 62 1.89 -12.09 10.76
C TYR A 62 1.93 -11.22 12.01
N ALA A 63 1.54 -9.96 11.89
CA ALA A 63 1.56 -9.01 13.01
C ALA A 63 0.33 -8.09 13.01
N SER A 64 -0.05 -7.64 14.21
CA SER A 64 -0.95 -6.49 14.38
C SER A 64 -0.09 -5.25 14.45
N ILE A 65 -0.27 -4.31 13.53
CA ILE A 65 0.48 -3.05 13.48
C ILE A 65 -0.51 -1.92 13.17
N ASP A 66 -0.50 -0.90 14.03
CA ASP A 66 -1.13 0.38 13.75
C ASP A 66 -0.21 1.19 12.85
N GLY A 67 -0.68 1.59 11.67
CA GLY A 67 0.13 2.39 10.72
C GLY A 67 0.56 3.75 11.27
N THR A 68 -0.10 4.26 12.31
CA THR A 68 0.26 5.51 13.00
C THR A 68 1.31 5.30 14.11
N GLU A 69 1.59 4.06 14.48
CA GLU A 69 2.53 3.67 15.56
C GLU A 69 3.22 2.34 15.18
N ILE A 70 4.00 2.31 14.10
CA ILE A 70 4.67 1.08 13.63
C ILE A 70 5.70 0.62 14.68
N GLY A 71 6.38 1.56 15.34
CA GLY A 71 7.26 1.30 16.47
C GLY A 71 8.51 0.47 16.11
N ARG A 72 8.97 0.55 14.86
CA ARG A 72 10.16 -0.13 14.36
C ARG A 72 11.08 0.90 13.70
N GLU A 73 12.37 0.75 13.85
CA GLU A 73 13.35 1.68 13.32
C GLU A 73 14.37 0.95 12.43
N ASN A 74 14.61 1.47 11.24
CA ASN A 74 15.63 0.97 10.31
C ASN A 74 15.59 -0.56 10.10
N GLU A 75 14.40 -1.15 10.03
CA GLU A 75 14.22 -2.61 9.97
C GLU A 75 13.99 -3.12 8.55
N PHE A 76 13.31 -2.34 7.70
CA PHE A 76 12.82 -2.82 6.41
C PHE A 76 13.59 -2.24 5.23
N ASP A 77 13.92 -3.12 4.27
CA ASP A 77 14.45 -2.72 2.97
C ASP A 77 13.33 -2.17 2.08
N VAL A 78 12.13 -2.77 2.18
CA VAL A 78 10.94 -2.35 1.42
C VAL A 78 9.71 -2.38 2.31
N ILE A 79 8.96 -1.28 2.29
CA ILE A 79 7.61 -1.24 2.86
C ILE A 79 6.62 -1.07 1.73
N ALA A 80 5.52 -1.83 1.74
CA ALA A 80 4.48 -1.70 0.73
C ALA A 80 3.08 -1.64 1.33
N PHE A 81 2.21 -0.85 0.69
CA PHE A 81 0.80 -0.83 1.02
C PHE A 81 -0.10 -0.54 -0.18
N LYS A 82 -1.38 -0.85 -0.01
CA LYS A 82 -2.40 -0.51 -0.99
C LYS A 82 -3.63 0.07 -0.31
N SER A 83 -3.92 1.33 -0.61
CA SER A 83 -5.13 2.02 -0.16
C SER A 83 -5.31 2.00 1.36
N ILE A 84 -4.37 2.59 2.10
CA ILE A 84 -4.47 2.72 3.56
C ILE A 84 -4.58 4.17 4.02
N LEU A 85 -3.93 5.12 3.35
CA LEU A 85 -3.83 6.51 3.86
C LEU A 85 -5.19 7.19 4.02
N GLY A 86 -6.13 6.90 3.13
CA GLY A 86 -7.49 7.46 3.21
C GLY A 86 -8.43 6.70 4.14
N GLY A 87 -8.02 5.52 4.63
CA GLY A 87 -8.84 4.63 5.46
C GLY A 87 -8.44 4.58 6.93
N ILE A 88 -7.27 5.13 7.29
CA ILE A 88 -6.83 5.19 8.69
C ILE A 88 -7.45 6.43 9.34
N GLU A 89 -8.17 6.22 10.43
CA GLU A 89 -8.74 7.27 11.28
C GLU A 89 -8.05 7.22 12.64
N SER A 90 -7.70 8.38 13.19
CA SER A 90 -7.15 8.48 14.54
C SER A 90 -7.48 9.85 15.12
N ASP A 91 -8.02 9.86 16.32
CA ASP A 91 -8.29 11.10 17.06
C ASP A 91 -7.01 11.67 17.71
N LYS A 92 -5.92 10.91 17.71
CA LYS A 92 -4.63 11.32 18.31
C LYS A 92 -3.86 12.33 17.44
N TYR A 93 -4.07 12.31 16.13
CA TYR A 93 -3.23 13.03 15.17
C TYR A 93 -4.06 13.91 14.25
N GLU A 94 -3.69 15.19 14.11
CA GLU A 94 -4.36 16.12 13.20
C GLU A 94 -4.17 15.74 11.73
N ASN A 95 -2.98 15.20 11.38
CA ASN A 95 -2.65 14.78 10.03
C ASN A 95 -2.22 13.31 10.03
N VAL A 96 -3.20 12.42 10.02
CA VAL A 96 -2.98 10.97 10.04
C VAL A 96 -2.16 10.47 8.85
N PRO A 97 -2.38 10.90 7.58
CA PRO A 97 -1.54 10.48 6.47
C PRO A 97 -0.06 10.84 6.64
N GLN A 98 0.24 12.04 7.14
CA GLN A 98 1.63 12.45 7.42
C GLN A 98 2.24 11.58 8.52
N ARG A 99 1.49 11.32 9.59
CA ARG A 99 1.96 10.48 10.69
C ARG A 99 2.31 9.06 10.23
N VAL A 100 1.46 8.46 9.38
CA VAL A 100 1.72 7.14 8.80
C VAL A 100 3.00 7.14 7.95
N LEU A 101 3.19 8.17 7.13
CA LEU A 101 4.39 8.28 6.29
C LEU A 101 5.66 8.54 7.09
N ASP A 102 5.57 9.27 8.20
CA ASP A 102 6.68 9.47 9.12
C ASP A 102 7.09 8.15 9.78
N GLU A 103 6.14 7.36 10.27
CA GLU A 103 6.38 6.04 10.84
C GLU A 103 6.99 5.07 9.80
N ILE A 104 6.50 5.10 8.57
CA ILE A 104 7.06 4.33 7.47
C ILE A 104 8.50 4.74 7.20
N TYR A 105 8.79 6.05 7.13
CA TYR A 105 10.12 6.57 6.88
C TYR A 105 11.10 6.11 7.96
N ASP A 106 10.72 6.22 9.23
CA ASP A 106 11.55 5.85 10.38
C ASP A 106 11.78 4.32 10.44
N SER A 107 10.83 3.54 9.91
CA SER A 107 10.92 2.07 9.85
C SER A 107 11.76 1.55 8.67
N LEU A 108 11.97 2.37 7.63
CA LEU A 108 12.82 2.02 6.50
C LEU A 108 14.30 2.13 6.87
N LYS A 109 15.11 1.18 6.41
CA LYS A 109 16.57 1.30 6.42
C LYS A 109 17.03 2.48 5.59
N PRO A 110 18.21 3.05 5.84
CA PRO A 110 18.84 3.99 4.92
C PRO A 110 18.90 3.42 3.50
N GLY A 111 18.34 4.13 2.54
CA GLY A 111 18.19 3.66 1.15
C GLY A 111 17.04 2.70 0.90
N GLY A 112 16.23 2.42 1.92
CA GLY A 112 15.01 1.62 1.78
C GLY A 112 13.94 2.30 0.93
N THR A 113 12.99 1.51 0.44
CA THR A 113 11.99 1.95 -0.55
C THR A 113 10.56 1.76 -0.05
N LEU A 114 9.73 2.79 -0.21
CA LEU A 114 8.28 2.68 -0.06
C LEU A 114 7.63 2.44 -1.42
N LEU A 115 6.85 1.36 -1.53
CA LEU A 115 6.02 1.03 -2.70
C LEU A 115 4.55 1.14 -2.32
N PHE A 116 3.80 2.04 -2.94
CA PHE A 116 2.39 2.17 -2.58
C PHE A 116 1.47 2.40 -3.77
N ALA A 117 0.22 2.06 -3.59
CA ALA A 117 -0.88 2.44 -4.47
C ALA A 117 -1.99 3.05 -3.63
N GLU A 118 -2.47 4.24 -3.99
CA GLU A 118 -3.50 4.93 -3.23
C GLU A 118 -4.65 5.41 -4.11
N ASN A 119 -5.85 5.36 -3.55
CA ASN A 119 -7.04 5.87 -4.20
C ASN A 119 -7.15 7.38 -3.98
N LEU A 120 -6.99 8.15 -5.05
CA LEU A 120 -7.07 9.60 -4.99
C LEU A 120 -8.48 10.15 -5.14
N ALA A 121 -8.67 11.39 -4.68
CA ALA A 121 -9.85 12.18 -4.98
C ALA A 121 -9.93 12.38 -6.50
N SER A 122 -11.04 11.98 -7.05
CA SER A 122 -11.26 11.96 -8.48
C SER A 122 -12.22 13.08 -8.94
N SER A 123 -12.46 13.16 -10.24
CA SER A 123 -13.38 14.10 -10.86
C SER A 123 -14.78 14.10 -10.23
N PHE A 124 -15.53 15.19 -10.43
CA PHE A 124 -16.90 15.32 -9.92
C PHE A 124 -17.81 14.14 -10.31
N LEU A 125 -17.72 13.69 -11.54
CA LEU A 125 -18.49 12.54 -12.04
C LEU A 125 -18.17 11.25 -11.28
N HIS A 126 -16.91 11.02 -11.00
CA HIS A 126 -16.47 9.84 -10.27
C HIS A 126 -16.91 9.88 -8.79
N ARG A 127 -16.85 11.07 -8.14
CA ARG A 127 -17.37 11.23 -6.77
C ARG A 127 -18.87 10.96 -6.71
N PHE A 128 -19.62 11.45 -7.72
CA PHE A 128 -21.04 11.18 -7.84
C PHE A 128 -21.32 9.67 -7.98
N MET A 129 -20.64 9.02 -8.92
CA MET A 129 -20.80 7.57 -9.11
C MET A 129 -20.44 6.76 -7.87
N ARG A 130 -19.34 7.08 -7.18
CA ARG A 130 -18.96 6.40 -5.93
C ARG A 130 -20.02 6.57 -4.84
N LYS A 131 -20.59 7.77 -4.68
CA LYS A 131 -21.60 8.03 -3.66
C LYS A 131 -22.83 7.14 -3.84
N TYR A 132 -23.25 6.88 -5.08
CA TYR A 132 -24.48 6.14 -5.37
C TYR A 132 -24.26 4.64 -5.61
N PHE A 133 -23.10 4.23 -6.09
CA PHE A 133 -22.84 2.84 -6.50
C PHE A 133 -21.85 2.08 -5.59
N VAL A 134 -21.16 2.76 -4.66
CA VAL A 134 -20.15 2.12 -3.79
C VAL A 134 -20.51 2.35 -2.33
N LYS A 135 -20.99 1.30 -1.65
CA LYS A 135 -21.46 1.37 -0.26
C LYS A 135 -20.47 1.94 0.76
N TRP A 136 -19.17 1.73 0.56
CA TRP A 136 -18.08 2.21 1.43
C TRP A 136 -17.45 3.54 0.97
N GLY A 137 -17.80 4.02 -0.21
CA GLY A 137 -17.18 5.19 -0.83
C GLY A 137 -17.38 6.52 -0.09
N GLY A 138 -18.37 6.60 0.83
CA GLY A 138 -18.63 7.79 1.64
C GLY A 138 -17.81 7.90 2.94
N ARG A 139 -17.15 6.81 3.37
CA ARG A 139 -16.35 6.78 4.60
C ARG A 139 -14.86 6.97 4.37
N TRP A 140 -14.42 6.96 3.11
CA TRP A 140 -13.01 7.02 2.73
C TRP A 140 -12.58 8.48 2.53
N ASN A 141 -11.56 8.91 3.24
CA ASN A 141 -10.98 10.25 3.05
C ASN A 141 -10.00 10.23 1.87
N TYR A 142 -10.50 10.60 0.69
CA TYR A 142 -9.69 10.60 -0.53
C TYR A 142 -8.72 11.78 -0.54
N LEU A 143 -7.43 11.47 -0.53
CA LEU A 143 -6.38 12.47 -0.68
C LEU A 143 -6.43 13.09 -2.08
N LYS A 144 -6.25 14.41 -2.17
CA LYS A 144 -6.09 15.07 -3.45
C LYS A 144 -4.66 14.88 -3.95
N TYR A 145 -4.50 14.74 -5.26
CA TYR A 145 -3.19 14.59 -5.89
C TYR A 145 -2.17 15.66 -5.43
N LYS A 146 -2.60 16.92 -5.37
CA LYS A 146 -1.75 18.06 -4.95
C LYS A 146 -1.30 17.98 -3.49
N ASP A 147 -2.08 17.33 -2.65
CA ASP A 147 -1.78 17.24 -1.22
C ASP A 147 -0.79 16.09 -0.94
N ILE A 148 -0.72 15.09 -1.84
CA ILE A 148 0.14 13.92 -1.68
C ILE A 148 1.63 14.26 -1.77
N GLU A 149 2.05 15.05 -2.75
CA GLU A 149 3.48 15.37 -2.91
C GLU A 149 4.07 16.03 -1.65
N GLY A 150 3.29 16.88 -0.98
CA GLY A 150 3.68 17.55 0.26
C GLY A 150 3.89 16.61 1.45
N LEU A 151 3.36 15.38 1.40
CA LEU A 151 3.51 14.40 2.49
C LEU A 151 4.86 13.67 2.48
N PHE A 152 5.59 13.66 1.35
CA PHE A 152 6.82 12.89 1.18
C PHE A 152 8.11 13.70 1.38
N THR A 153 8.07 14.77 2.15
CA THR A 153 9.20 15.69 2.32
C THR A 153 10.48 15.06 2.89
N LYS A 154 10.36 13.96 3.65
CA LYS A 154 11.50 13.20 4.18
C LYS A 154 12.14 12.28 3.13
N PHE A 155 11.44 11.91 2.06
CA PHE A 155 11.94 10.99 1.03
C PHE A 155 12.82 11.72 0.02
N SER A 156 13.94 11.10 -0.36
CA SER A 156 14.93 11.70 -1.27
C SER A 156 14.45 11.76 -2.72
N SER A 157 13.58 10.87 -3.13
CA SER A 157 13.00 10.84 -4.49
C SER A 157 11.60 10.24 -4.47
N ILE A 158 10.76 10.72 -5.39
CA ILE A 158 9.40 10.22 -5.58
C ILE A 158 9.21 9.98 -7.08
N GLU A 159 8.83 8.75 -7.42
CA GLU A 159 8.38 8.41 -8.77
C GLU A 159 6.93 7.92 -8.68
N TYR A 160 6.06 8.39 -9.54
CA TYR A 160 4.68 7.94 -9.56
C TYR A 160 4.10 7.89 -10.97
N ILE A 161 3.06 7.07 -11.11
CA ILE A 161 2.17 7.06 -12.26
C ILE A 161 0.73 7.20 -11.78
N THR A 162 -0.08 7.92 -12.51
CA THR A 162 -1.51 7.98 -12.27
C THR A 162 -2.25 7.10 -13.27
N ILE A 163 -3.22 6.34 -12.78
CA ILE A 163 -4.08 5.51 -13.63
C ILE A 163 -5.47 6.14 -13.60
N GLY A 164 -5.98 6.56 -14.76
CA GLY A 164 -7.29 7.17 -14.88
C GLY A 164 -8.43 6.20 -14.58
N PHE A 165 -9.60 6.75 -14.25
CA PHE A 165 -10.80 6.00 -13.90
C PHE A 165 -11.18 4.93 -14.95
N PHE A 166 -11.08 5.25 -16.23
CA PHE A 166 -11.45 4.31 -17.29
C PHE A 166 -10.52 3.09 -17.36
N GLY A 167 -9.28 3.23 -16.89
CA GLY A 167 -8.36 2.10 -16.76
C GLY A 167 -8.88 0.99 -15.84
N ALA A 168 -9.70 1.33 -14.84
CA ALA A 168 -10.32 0.36 -13.93
C ALA A 168 -11.30 -0.60 -14.63
N PHE A 169 -11.85 -0.23 -15.78
CA PHE A 169 -12.78 -1.06 -16.57
C PHE A 169 -12.07 -1.99 -17.56
N GLY A 170 -10.78 -1.83 -17.77
CA GLY A 170 -10.01 -2.71 -18.62
C GLY A 170 -9.95 -4.15 -18.06
N ARG A 171 -10.32 -5.14 -18.88
CA ARG A 171 -10.25 -6.56 -18.55
C ARG A 171 -8.85 -7.15 -18.80
N THR A 172 -8.07 -6.53 -19.67
CA THR A 172 -6.69 -6.91 -19.99
C THR A 172 -5.76 -5.72 -19.72
N GLU A 173 -4.48 -6.00 -19.55
CA GLU A 173 -3.48 -4.96 -19.28
C GLU A 173 -3.37 -3.94 -20.42
N GLY A 174 -3.43 -4.38 -21.67
CA GLY A 174 -3.49 -3.50 -22.83
C GLY A 174 -4.72 -2.58 -22.84
N GLN A 175 -5.89 -3.09 -22.45
CA GLN A 175 -7.10 -2.27 -22.32
C GLN A 175 -6.97 -1.26 -21.17
N ARG A 176 -6.39 -1.65 -20.04
CA ARG A 176 -6.14 -0.75 -18.90
C ARG A 176 -5.19 0.39 -19.27
N ASN A 177 -4.12 0.07 -19.97
CA ASN A 177 -3.16 1.06 -20.43
C ASN A 177 -3.76 2.02 -21.46
N PHE A 178 -4.60 1.53 -22.37
CA PHE A 178 -5.29 2.38 -23.34
C PHE A 178 -6.33 3.27 -22.66
N LEU A 179 -7.21 2.69 -21.83
CA LEU A 179 -8.28 3.42 -21.13
C LEU A 179 -7.76 4.33 -20.00
N GLY A 180 -6.61 4.04 -19.45
CA GLY A 180 -5.99 4.85 -18.39
C GLY A 180 -5.25 6.09 -18.87
N LYS A 181 -5.05 6.22 -20.20
CA LYS A 181 -4.41 7.40 -20.82
C LYS A 181 -5.39 8.51 -21.20
N VAL A 182 -6.69 8.31 -20.97
CA VAL A 182 -7.76 9.26 -21.30
C VAL A 182 -8.19 10.05 -20.08
#